data_e9886e4659ff57514138bdc859b68a91
#
_entry.id   e9886e4659ff57514138bdc859b68a91
#
_cell.length_a   1.000
_cell.length_b   1.000
_cell.length_c   1.000
_cell.angle_alpha   90.00
_cell.angle_beta   90.00
_cell.angle_gamma   90.00
#
_symmetry.space_group_name_H-M   'P 1'
#
loop_
_entity.id
_entity.type
_entity.pdbx_description
1 polymer ?
#
loop_
_entity_poly.entity_id
_entity_poly.type
_entity_poly.pdbx_seq_one_letter_code
_entity_poly.pdbx_strand_id
1 'polypeptide(L)'
;MSSLFVYDKADKVLVMLLAGGQGERLYPLTKDRAKPAVPFGGIYRIIDFPLSNCLNSGLKKISVLTQYKSYSLDRHLRIGWNIGNYELGEFIESIPPQKRASDLWYQGTADAVHQNIYALEREKPEKVLILAGDHIYKMDYRELIAFHETKQADVTIPCIEVPLNEAGRFGIVSIDNELQITDFVEKPAHPKPTPSNPHVALVSMGIYLFNTEVLVKQVIGDAKQNTSHDFGKNIIPSMIKNSRLFAYIFNDKNNKAVKYWRDIGTIDAYWDANMDLVQVEPIFNLYDTSWPIRTYYEQYPPAKTVFSELFPGGRCGMVLNSLVSNGCIISGARVERSVISPNVRIEDHSEIYDSIIMEGVRIGKNVKIRKTIIDKSVVVPDGKQIGYNPEEDARQFTVTERGIVVVPKELPLL
;
A
#
# COMPACT_ATOMS: atom_id res chain seq x y z
N MET A 1 10.52 -30.74 13.76
CA MET A 1 9.83 -31.32 12.58
C MET A 1 8.76 -30.42 11.96
N SER A 2 8.34 -29.30 12.58
CA SER A 2 7.26 -28.42 12.04
C SER A 2 7.68 -27.45 10.94
N SER A 3 8.94 -27.07 10.83
CA SER A 3 9.37 -26.04 9.86
C SER A 3 9.51 -26.53 8.41
N LEU A 4 9.87 -27.78 8.19
CA LEU A 4 10.00 -28.34 6.83
C LEU A 4 8.64 -28.52 6.13
N PHE A 5 7.59 -28.89 6.87
CA PHE A 5 6.24 -29.04 6.31
C PHE A 5 5.57 -27.73 5.91
N VAL A 6 6.01 -26.61 6.47
CA VAL A 6 5.45 -25.28 6.16
C VAL A 6 6.00 -24.73 4.84
N TYR A 7 7.25 -25.05 4.50
CA TYR A 7 7.86 -24.63 3.22
C TYR A 7 7.23 -25.33 2.01
N ASP A 8 6.88 -26.61 2.14
CA ASP A 8 6.25 -27.40 1.04
C ASP A 8 4.85 -26.85 0.63
N LYS A 9 4.14 -26.20 1.56
CA LYS A 9 2.81 -25.65 1.31
C LYS A 9 2.83 -24.27 0.62
N ALA A 10 3.85 -23.47 0.86
CA ALA A 10 4.01 -22.16 0.23
C ALA A 10 4.24 -22.27 -1.29
N ASP A 11 4.94 -23.31 -1.74
CA ASP A 11 5.23 -23.56 -3.16
C ASP A 11 3.98 -23.87 -4.00
N LYS A 12 2.88 -24.25 -3.35
CA LYS A 12 1.60 -24.59 -3.97
C LYS A 12 0.62 -23.42 -4.02
N VAL A 13 1.05 -22.25 -3.59
CA VAL A 13 0.25 -21.02 -3.59
C VAL A 13 0.77 -20.07 -4.65
N LEU A 14 -0.10 -19.64 -5.57
CA LEU A 14 0.16 -18.51 -6.45
C LEU A 14 -0.43 -17.24 -5.85
N VAL A 15 0.37 -16.19 -5.78
CA VAL A 15 -0.10 -14.86 -5.41
C VAL A 15 -0.51 -14.09 -6.67
N MET A 16 -1.73 -13.55 -6.68
CA MET A 16 -2.19 -12.58 -7.66
C MET A 16 -2.36 -11.23 -6.97
N LEU A 17 -1.42 -10.31 -7.22
CA LEU A 17 -1.40 -8.99 -6.62
C LEU A 17 -2.04 -7.97 -7.57
N LEU A 18 -3.18 -7.42 -7.17
CA LEU A 18 -3.96 -6.47 -7.97
C LEU A 18 -3.34 -5.08 -7.91
N ALA A 19 -2.82 -4.59 -9.02
CA ALA A 19 -2.11 -3.32 -9.15
C ALA A 19 -2.65 -2.43 -10.28
N GLY A 20 -3.88 -2.67 -10.74
CA GLY A 20 -4.46 -2.06 -11.94
C GLY A 20 -5.35 -0.83 -11.71
N GLY A 21 -5.66 -0.44 -10.48
CA GLY A 21 -6.59 0.66 -10.19
C GLY A 21 -6.08 2.03 -10.65
N GLN A 22 -6.99 2.90 -11.12
CA GLN A 22 -6.66 4.25 -11.61
C GLN A 22 -6.12 5.19 -10.54
N GLY A 23 -6.55 5.01 -9.28
CA GLY A 23 -6.07 5.81 -8.14
C GLY A 23 -6.47 7.29 -8.19
N GLU A 24 -7.64 7.62 -8.76
CA GLU A 24 -8.11 9.01 -8.95
C GLU A 24 -8.12 9.83 -7.65
N ARG A 25 -8.48 9.22 -6.53
CA ARG A 25 -8.54 9.88 -5.22
C ARG A 25 -7.16 10.27 -4.65
N LEU A 26 -6.07 9.77 -5.25
CA LEU A 26 -4.69 10.17 -4.95
C LEU A 26 -4.11 11.16 -5.97
N TYR A 27 -4.93 11.62 -6.95
CA TYR A 27 -4.47 12.67 -7.85
C TYR A 27 -4.10 13.94 -7.06
N PRO A 28 -2.97 14.61 -7.36
CA PRO A 28 -2.12 14.47 -8.54
C PRO A 28 -0.95 13.47 -8.41
N LEU A 29 -0.76 12.78 -7.29
CA LEU A 29 0.34 11.82 -7.10
C LEU A 29 0.28 10.64 -8.08
N THR A 30 -0.90 10.33 -8.60
CA THR A 30 -1.15 9.29 -9.61
C THR A 30 -1.22 9.82 -11.04
N LYS A 31 -0.82 11.10 -11.27
CA LYS A 31 -0.83 11.70 -12.61
C LYS A 31 -0.02 10.89 -13.62
N ASP A 32 1.15 10.36 -13.23
CA ASP A 32 2.10 9.69 -14.11
C ASP A 32 2.51 8.29 -13.66
N ARG A 33 1.87 7.75 -12.64
CA ARG A 33 2.17 6.43 -12.07
C ARG A 33 0.92 5.74 -11.50
N ALA A 34 0.93 4.42 -11.50
CA ALA A 34 -0.10 3.63 -10.82
C ALA A 34 -0.02 3.85 -9.30
N LYS A 35 -1.17 3.75 -8.60
CA LYS A 35 -1.25 3.91 -7.14
C LYS A 35 -0.22 3.05 -6.37
N PRO A 36 -0.01 1.76 -6.66
CA PRO A 36 1.00 0.93 -5.98
C PRO A 36 2.45 1.42 -6.16
N ALA A 37 2.72 2.24 -7.18
CA ALA A 37 4.05 2.81 -7.45
C ALA A 37 4.29 4.17 -6.77
N VAL A 38 3.32 4.71 -6.02
CA VAL A 38 3.49 5.96 -5.27
C VAL A 38 4.55 5.76 -4.18
N PRO A 39 5.55 6.67 -4.05
CA PRO A 39 6.55 6.61 -2.98
C PRO A 39 5.90 6.65 -1.59
N PHE A 40 6.49 5.96 -0.61
CA PHE A 40 6.01 5.90 0.76
C PHE A 40 7.17 5.72 1.75
N GLY A 41 7.08 6.35 2.93
CA GLY A 41 8.04 6.14 4.01
C GLY A 41 9.50 6.47 3.65
N GLY A 42 9.70 7.43 2.75
CA GLY A 42 11.02 7.87 2.27
C GLY A 42 11.52 7.08 1.08
N ILE A 43 11.88 5.82 1.25
CA ILE A 43 12.54 4.99 0.21
C ILE A 43 11.63 3.98 -0.47
N TYR A 44 10.49 3.63 0.14
CA TYR A 44 9.61 2.57 -0.33
C TYR A 44 8.63 3.05 -1.40
N ARG A 45 7.91 2.08 -1.98
CA ARG A 45 6.64 2.27 -2.69
C ARG A 45 5.55 1.47 -2.00
N ILE A 46 4.31 1.84 -2.18
CA ILE A 46 3.18 1.16 -1.50
C ILE A 46 3.19 -0.36 -1.76
N ILE A 47 3.50 -0.79 -2.98
CA ILE A 47 3.54 -2.21 -3.36
C ILE A 47 4.62 -3.02 -2.61
N ASP A 48 5.66 -2.37 -2.10
CA ASP A 48 6.76 -3.06 -1.42
C ASP A 48 6.29 -3.76 -0.14
N PHE A 49 5.21 -3.29 0.49
CA PHE A 49 4.66 -3.86 1.71
C PHE A 49 4.00 -5.23 1.49
N PRO A 50 3.00 -5.39 0.58
CA PRO A 50 2.45 -6.72 0.31
C PRO A 50 3.48 -7.67 -0.32
N LEU A 51 4.41 -7.19 -1.16
CA LEU A 51 5.49 -8.02 -1.70
C LEU A 51 6.45 -8.50 -0.60
N SER A 52 6.81 -7.64 0.35
CA SER A 52 7.66 -8.03 1.50
C SER A 52 6.96 -9.04 2.39
N ASN A 53 5.65 -8.89 2.63
CA ASN A 53 4.86 -9.88 3.36
C ASN A 53 4.87 -11.24 2.64
N CYS A 54 4.77 -11.27 1.31
CA CYS A 54 4.89 -12.52 0.53
C CYS A 54 6.24 -13.18 0.76
N LEU A 55 7.36 -12.45 0.58
CA LEU A 55 8.69 -13.01 0.76
C LEU A 55 8.94 -13.51 2.19
N ASN A 56 8.58 -12.70 3.19
CA ASN A 56 8.72 -13.07 4.59
C ASN A 56 7.88 -14.29 4.97
N SER A 57 6.79 -14.53 4.23
CA SER A 57 5.92 -15.71 4.35
C SER A 57 6.40 -16.90 3.50
N GLY A 58 7.49 -16.77 2.74
CA GLY A 58 7.99 -17.82 1.85
C GLY A 58 7.21 -17.98 0.54
N LEU A 59 6.29 -17.05 0.21
CA LEU A 59 5.55 -17.05 -1.05
C LEU A 59 6.40 -16.40 -2.14
N LYS A 60 6.79 -17.16 -3.16
CA LYS A 60 7.76 -16.75 -4.17
C LYS A 60 7.24 -16.79 -5.61
N LYS A 61 5.98 -17.21 -5.81
CA LYS A 61 5.29 -17.21 -7.10
C LYS A 61 4.27 -16.09 -7.08
N ILE A 62 4.62 -14.94 -7.67
CA ILE A 62 3.82 -13.72 -7.57
C ILE A 62 3.59 -13.13 -8.96
N SER A 63 2.34 -13.08 -9.38
CA SER A 63 1.87 -12.38 -10.57
C SER A 63 1.24 -11.05 -10.18
N VAL A 64 1.86 -9.94 -10.59
CA VAL A 64 1.35 -8.59 -10.36
C VAL A 64 0.51 -8.18 -11.55
N LEU A 65 -0.82 -8.10 -11.36
CA LEU A 65 -1.77 -7.74 -12.42
C LEU A 65 -1.82 -6.22 -12.56
N THR A 66 -1.13 -5.71 -13.58
CA THR A 66 -1.02 -4.27 -13.85
C THR A 66 -2.02 -3.83 -14.92
N GLN A 67 -2.35 -2.55 -14.96
CA GLN A 67 -3.22 -1.99 -15.98
C GLN A 67 -2.85 -0.55 -16.29
N TYR A 68 -3.21 0.37 -15.42
CA TYR A 68 -3.13 1.81 -15.67
C TYR A 68 -1.76 2.36 -15.28
N LYS A 69 -1.11 3.15 -16.18
CA LYS A 69 0.18 3.82 -15.93
C LYS A 69 1.25 2.93 -15.28
N SER A 70 1.39 1.70 -15.77
CA SER A 70 2.22 0.66 -15.15
C SER A 70 3.73 0.87 -15.31
N TYR A 71 4.19 1.70 -16.26
CA TYR A 71 5.62 1.82 -16.60
C TYR A 71 6.55 2.00 -15.39
N SER A 72 6.20 2.94 -14.49
CA SER A 72 6.99 3.20 -13.27
C SER A 72 6.97 2.01 -12.29
N LEU A 73 5.85 1.28 -12.23
CA LEU A 73 5.69 0.08 -11.43
C LEU A 73 6.50 -1.08 -12.03
N ASP A 74 6.37 -1.34 -13.32
CA ASP A 74 7.09 -2.40 -14.03
C ASP A 74 8.61 -2.22 -13.93
N ARG A 75 9.09 -0.96 -14.06
CA ARG A 75 10.50 -0.66 -13.84
C ARG A 75 10.94 -0.99 -12.42
N HIS A 76 10.14 -0.63 -11.40
CA HIS A 76 10.45 -0.91 -10.00
C HIS A 76 10.52 -2.42 -9.72
N LEU A 77 9.57 -3.18 -10.24
CA LEU A 77 9.54 -4.64 -10.11
C LEU A 77 10.77 -5.27 -10.74
N ARG A 78 11.12 -4.90 -11.97
CA ARG A 78 12.29 -5.45 -12.67
C ARG A 78 13.61 -5.17 -11.97
N ILE A 79 13.79 -3.98 -11.42
CA ILE A 79 15.05 -3.57 -10.81
C ILE A 79 15.15 -4.07 -9.36
N GLY A 80 14.07 -3.96 -8.60
CA GLY A 80 14.10 -4.19 -7.16
C GLY A 80 13.63 -5.58 -6.72
N TRP A 81 12.79 -6.22 -7.54
CA TRP A 81 12.08 -7.43 -7.15
C TRP A 81 12.39 -8.65 -8.03
N ASN A 82 13.37 -8.54 -8.94
CA ASN A 82 13.89 -9.69 -9.70
C ASN A 82 14.89 -10.49 -8.84
N ILE A 83 14.39 -11.12 -7.79
CA ILE A 83 15.15 -11.81 -6.75
C ILE A 83 14.86 -13.31 -6.67
N GLY A 84 13.87 -13.78 -7.43
CA GLY A 84 13.51 -15.21 -7.50
C GLY A 84 14.51 -16.02 -8.32
N ASN A 85 14.60 -17.31 -8.02
CA ASN A 85 15.30 -18.27 -8.87
C ASN A 85 14.32 -18.92 -9.86
N TYR A 86 14.32 -18.44 -11.09
CA TYR A 86 13.43 -18.95 -12.15
C TYR A 86 13.63 -20.45 -12.45
N GLU A 87 14.81 -21.00 -12.25
CA GLU A 87 15.07 -22.44 -12.40
C GLU A 87 14.33 -23.28 -11.36
N LEU A 88 14.07 -22.70 -10.20
CA LEU A 88 13.25 -23.29 -9.12
C LEU A 88 11.76 -22.92 -9.22
N GLY A 89 11.36 -22.24 -10.27
CA GLY A 89 9.97 -21.76 -10.46
C GLY A 89 9.57 -20.58 -9.56
N GLU A 90 10.55 -19.83 -9.01
CA GLU A 90 10.31 -18.61 -8.24
C GLU A 90 10.28 -17.40 -9.16
N PHE A 91 9.26 -16.56 -9.06
CA PHE A 91 9.14 -15.35 -9.88
C PHE A 91 8.30 -14.27 -9.20
N ILE A 92 8.61 -13.02 -9.54
CA ILE A 92 7.75 -11.85 -9.33
C ILE A 92 7.63 -11.17 -10.70
N GLU A 93 6.51 -11.36 -11.37
CA GLU A 93 6.31 -10.88 -12.74
C GLU A 93 5.11 -9.93 -12.84
N SER A 94 5.24 -8.91 -13.68
CA SER A 94 4.14 -8.03 -14.05
C SER A 94 3.39 -8.62 -15.23
N ILE A 95 2.07 -8.72 -15.11
CA ILE A 95 1.18 -9.18 -16.19
C ILE A 95 0.29 -8.00 -16.59
N PRO A 96 0.57 -7.33 -17.71
CA PRO A 96 -0.33 -6.32 -18.26
C PRO A 96 -1.56 -6.99 -18.90
N PRO A 97 -2.66 -6.26 -19.15
CA PRO A 97 -3.83 -6.79 -19.83
C PRO A 97 -3.48 -7.39 -21.18
N GLN A 98 -3.88 -8.64 -21.40
CA GLN A 98 -3.49 -9.44 -22.58
C GLN A 98 -4.54 -9.47 -23.69
N LYS A 99 -5.74 -8.94 -23.46
CA LYS A 99 -6.90 -9.03 -24.38
C LYS A 99 -7.21 -10.45 -24.88
N ARG A 100 -7.00 -11.46 -24.02
CA ARG A 100 -7.23 -12.87 -24.37
C ARG A 100 -8.68 -13.28 -24.21
N ALA A 101 -9.34 -12.82 -23.15
CA ALA A 101 -10.72 -13.16 -22.83
C ALA A 101 -11.69 -12.03 -23.21
N SER A 102 -11.22 -10.78 -23.31
CA SER A 102 -11.99 -9.59 -23.66
C SER A 102 -11.09 -8.56 -24.32
N ASP A 103 -11.63 -7.78 -25.25
CA ASP A 103 -10.94 -6.62 -25.85
C ASP A 103 -10.92 -5.39 -24.91
N LEU A 104 -11.61 -5.47 -23.79
CA LEU A 104 -11.71 -4.41 -22.80
C LEU A 104 -10.61 -4.48 -21.74
N TRP A 105 -10.36 -3.36 -21.11
CA TRP A 105 -9.58 -3.28 -19.88
C TRP A 105 -10.30 -4.03 -18.76
N TYR A 106 -9.56 -4.42 -17.69
CA TYR A 106 -10.19 -5.04 -16.52
C TYR A 106 -11.34 -4.17 -15.99
N GLN A 107 -12.54 -4.74 -15.98
CA GLN A 107 -13.75 -4.05 -15.55
C GLN A 107 -13.91 -4.05 -14.02
N GLY A 108 -13.25 -4.98 -13.34
CA GLY A 108 -13.27 -5.13 -11.90
C GLY A 108 -12.16 -6.04 -11.41
N THR A 109 -12.09 -6.21 -10.11
CA THR A 109 -11.04 -7.01 -9.45
C THR A 109 -11.14 -8.50 -9.80
N ALA A 110 -12.36 -9.04 -9.94
CA ALA A 110 -12.59 -10.42 -10.35
C ALA A 110 -12.33 -10.63 -11.85
N ASP A 111 -12.65 -9.64 -12.69
CA ASP A 111 -12.34 -9.68 -14.11
C ASP A 111 -10.83 -9.68 -14.37
N ALA A 112 -10.04 -8.96 -13.57
CA ALA A 112 -8.59 -9.02 -13.66
C ALA A 112 -8.06 -10.44 -13.46
N VAL A 113 -8.63 -11.22 -12.54
CA VAL A 113 -8.27 -12.63 -12.34
C VAL A 113 -8.81 -13.49 -13.47
N HIS A 114 -10.06 -13.28 -13.91
CA HIS A 114 -10.67 -14.01 -15.00
C HIS A 114 -9.85 -13.90 -16.30
N GLN A 115 -9.45 -12.69 -16.69
CA GLN A 115 -8.63 -12.49 -17.89
C GLN A 115 -7.23 -13.13 -17.81
N ASN A 116 -6.77 -13.48 -16.60
CA ASN A 116 -5.48 -14.10 -16.35
C ASN A 116 -5.55 -15.56 -15.86
N ILE A 117 -6.67 -16.26 -16.09
CA ILE A 117 -6.82 -17.70 -15.73
C ILE A 117 -5.71 -18.55 -16.33
N TYR A 118 -5.20 -18.22 -17.52
CA TYR A 118 -4.08 -18.94 -18.15
C TYR A 118 -2.81 -19.01 -17.26
N ALA A 119 -2.60 -18.05 -16.36
CA ALA A 119 -1.50 -18.11 -15.42
C ALA A 119 -1.75 -19.23 -14.37
N LEU A 120 -3.01 -19.44 -13.95
CA LEU A 120 -3.39 -20.54 -13.08
C LEU A 120 -3.24 -21.89 -13.79
N GLU A 121 -3.60 -21.97 -15.08
CA GLU A 121 -3.44 -23.19 -15.89
C GLU A 121 -1.97 -23.56 -16.07
N ARG A 122 -1.07 -22.58 -16.22
CA ARG A 122 0.38 -22.77 -16.35
C ARG A 122 1.00 -23.23 -15.04
N GLU A 123 0.73 -22.54 -13.94
CA GLU A 123 1.37 -22.76 -12.65
C GLU A 123 0.72 -23.88 -11.83
N LYS A 124 -0.54 -24.23 -12.11
CA LYS A 124 -1.36 -25.25 -11.43
C LYS A 124 -1.28 -25.19 -9.90
N PRO A 125 -1.49 -24.01 -9.29
CA PRO A 125 -1.45 -23.88 -7.85
C PRO A 125 -2.63 -24.60 -7.20
N GLU A 126 -2.48 -25.11 -5.96
CA GLU A 126 -3.59 -25.61 -5.17
C GLU A 126 -4.46 -24.46 -4.64
N LYS A 127 -3.83 -23.34 -4.29
CA LYS A 127 -4.47 -22.16 -3.73
C LYS A 127 -4.01 -20.89 -4.44
N VAL A 128 -4.88 -19.89 -4.46
CA VAL A 128 -4.58 -18.56 -4.98
C VAL A 128 -4.79 -17.53 -3.87
N LEU A 129 -3.73 -16.76 -3.58
CA LEU A 129 -3.80 -15.63 -2.67
C LEU A 129 -3.94 -14.34 -3.48
N ILE A 130 -5.09 -13.68 -3.34
CA ILE A 130 -5.38 -12.40 -4.00
C ILE A 130 -5.07 -11.28 -3.01
N LEU A 131 -4.22 -10.34 -3.42
CA LEU A 131 -3.77 -9.21 -2.63
C LEU A 131 -4.10 -7.89 -3.33
N ALA A 132 -4.42 -6.86 -2.54
CA ALA A 132 -4.43 -5.48 -2.99
C ALA A 132 -3.02 -4.87 -2.91
N GLY A 133 -2.58 -4.18 -3.98
CA GLY A 133 -1.25 -3.56 -4.07
C GLY A 133 -1.14 -2.17 -3.44
N ASP A 134 -2.12 -1.75 -2.62
CA ASP A 134 -2.28 -0.39 -2.15
C ASP A 134 -2.49 -0.26 -0.63
N HIS A 135 -2.15 -1.31 0.14
CA HIS A 135 -2.29 -1.35 1.58
C HIS A 135 -0.93 -1.42 2.29
N ILE A 136 -0.85 -0.79 3.47
CA ILE A 136 0.33 -0.81 4.35
C ILE A 136 0.01 -1.62 5.60
N TYR A 137 0.70 -2.75 5.78
CA TYR A 137 0.52 -3.66 6.91
C TYR A 137 1.66 -4.68 6.96
N LYS A 138 1.79 -5.41 8.07
CA LYS A 138 2.68 -6.57 8.22
C LYS A 138 1.87 -7.81 8.56
N MET A 139 1.93 -8.84 7.73
CA MET A 139 1.15 -10.07 7.90
C MET A 139 1.94 -11.30 7.45
N ASP A 140 1.87 -12.34 8.27
CA ASP A 140 2.39 -13.67 7.92
C ASP A 140 1.30 -14.50 7.23
N TYR A 141 1.42 -14.69 5.93
CA TYR A 141 0.44 -15.46 5.17
C TYR A 141 0.49 -16.96 5.43
N ARG A 142 1.56 -17.48 6.08
CA ARG A 142 1.61 -18.88 6.51
C ARG A 142 0.53 -19.17 7.55
N GLU A 143 0.26 -18.23 8.45
CA GLU A 143 -0.82 -18.34 9.44
C GLU A 143 -2.19 -18.38 8.78
N LEU A 144 -2.41 -17.55 7.75
CA LEU A 144 -3.62 -17.52 6.95
C LEU A 144 -3.84 -18.86 6.21
N ILE A 145 -2.78 -19.39 5.57
CA ILE A 145 -2.82 -20.66 4.84
C ILE A 145 -3.13 -21.81 5.80
N ALA A 146 -2.47 -21.87 6.95
CA ALA A 146 -2.71 -22.89 7.96
C ALA A 146 -4.15 -22.84 8.52
N PHE A 147 -4.68 -21.64 8.76
CA PHE A 147 -6.07 -21.46 9.17
C PHE A 147 -7.05 -21.94 8.10
N HIS A 148 -6.84 -21.56 6.84
CA HIS A 148 -7.64 -21.99 5.71
C HIS A 148 -7.73 -23.51 5.60
N GLU A 149 -6.61 -24.21 5.74
CA GLU A 149 -6.56 -25.68 5.73
C GLU A 149 -7.25 -26.30 6.93
N THR A 150 -7.02 -25.76 8.13
CA THR A 150 -7.64 -26.26 9.37
C THR A 150 -9.16 -26.16 9.31
N LYS A 151 -9.69 -25.07 8.76
CA LYS A 151 -11.13 -24.89 8.56
C LYS A 151 -11.65 -25.61 7.32
N GLN A 152 -10.80 -26.21 6.51
CA GLN A 152 -11.13 -26.79 5.20
C GLN A 152 -11.95 -25.78 4.37
N ALA A 153 -11.55 -24.52 4.40
CA ALA A 153 -12.29 -23.42 3.78
C ALA A 153 -12.24 -23.50 2.24
N ASP A 154 -13.26 -22.98 1.60
CA ASP A 154 -13.25 -22.71 0.16
C ASP A 154 -12.64 -21.34 -0.10
N VAL A 155 -12.93 -20.39 0.82
CA VAL A 155 -12.37 -19.03 0.84
C VAL A 155 -12.07 -18.61 2.27
N THR A 156 -10.93 -17.96 2.49
CA THR A 156 -10.61 -17.29 3.76
C THR A 156 -10.32 -15.82 3.51
N ILE A 157 -10.95 -14.97 4.32
CA ILE A 157 -10.86 -13.51 4.20
C ILE A 157 -10.23 -12.96 5.48
N PRO A 158 -9.02 -12.37 5.42
CA PRO A 158 -8.48 -11.60 6.53
C PRO A 158 -9.36 -10.40 6.88
N CYS A 159 -9.67 -10.29 8.17
CA CYS A 159 -10.54 -9.26 8.70
C CYS A 159 -9.89 -8.55 9.88
N ILE A 160 -10.21 -7.27 10.04
CA ILE A 160 -9.76 -6.42 11.16
C ILE A 160 -10.95 -5.64 11.72
N GLU A 161 -10.94 -5.37 13.02
CA GLU A 161 -11.90 -4.45 13.64
C GLU A 161 -11.47 -3.00 13.41
N VAL A 162 -12.40 -2.17 12.98
CA VAL A 162 -12.20 -0.73 12.80
C VAL A 162 -13.34 0.05 13.47
N PRO A 163 -13.11 1.31 13.88
CA PRO A 163 -14.17 2.16 14.40
C PRO A 163 -15.38 2.25 13.47
N LEU A 164 -16.58 2.19 14.02
CA LEU A 164 -17.82 2.11 13.24
C LEU A 164 -18.00 3.30 12.27
N ASN A 165 -17.56 4.49 12.68
CA ASN A 165 -17.60 5.71 11.85
C ASN A 165 -16.66 5.67 10.65
N GLU A 166 -15.67 4.78 10.65
CA GLU A 166 -14.73 4.58 9.53
C GLU A 166 -15.09 3.38 8.65
N ALA A 167 -15.93 2.47 9.16
CA ALA A 167 -16.18 1.16 8.57
C ALA A 167 -16.91 1.21 7.22
N GLY A 168 -17.73 2.24 6.96
CA GLY A 168 -18.57 2.34 5.76
C GLY A 168 -17.80 2.41 4.42
N ARG A 169 -16.49 2.58 4.45
CA ARG A 169 -15.64 2.55 3.25
C ARG A 169 -15.06 1.18 2.90
N PHE A 170 -15.37 0.15 3.70
CA PHE A 170 -14.88 -1.22 3.55
C PHE A 170 -16.01 -2.24 3.40
N GLY A 171 -15.67 -3.45 3.02
CA GLY A 171 -16.58 -4.60 3.09
C GLY A 171 -16.80 -5.02 4.55
N ILE A 172 -18.02 -4.95 5.03
CA ILE A 172 -18.42 -5.36 6.39
C ILE A 172 -18.68 -6.86 6.40
N VAL A 173 -18.10 -7.56 7.39
CA VAL A 173 -18.18 -9.00 7.54
C VAL A 173 -18.96 -9.33 8.81
N SER A 174 -19.98 -10.18 8.70
CA SER A 174 -20.64 -10.80 9.85
C SER A 174 -20.22 -12.25 9.96
N ILE A 175 -19.96 -12.72 11.18
CA ILE A 175 -19.45 -14.07 11.45
C ILE A 175 -20.28 -14.76 12.54
N ASP A 176 -20.26 -16.07 12.55
CA ASP A 176 -20.71 -16.89 13.67
C ASP A 176 -19.58 -17.16 14.68
N ASN A 177 -19.87 -18.00 15.69
CA ASN A 177 -18.90 -18.37 16.74
C ASN A 177 -17.72 -19.19 16.22
N GLU A 178 -17.84 -19.82 15.05
CA GLU A 178 -16.80 -20.62 14.41
C GLU A 178 -15.98 -19.82 13.40
N LEU A 179 -16.21 -18.50 13.33
CA LEU A 179 -15.61 -17.57 12.37
C LEU A 179 -16.08 -17.81 10.92
N GLN A 180 -17.16 -18.57 10.71
CA GLN A 180 -17.77 -18.70 9.39
C GLN A 180 -18.48 -17.40 9.02
N ILE A 181 -18.30 -16.94 7.78
CA ILE A 181 -18.92 -15.71 7.29
C ILE A 181 -20.38 -15.97 6.97
N THR A 182 -21.25 -15.24 7.65
CA THR A 182 -22.71 -15.35 7.51
C THR A 182 -23.31 -14.22 6.65
N ASP A 183 -22.61 -13.07 6.58
CA ASP A 183 -23.02 -11.93 5.75
C ASP A 183 -21.80 -11.11 5.30
N PHE A 184 -21.88 -10.51 4.11
CA PHE A 184 -20.86 -9.63 3.57
C PHE A 184 -21.53 -8.49 2.79
N VAL A 185 -21.25 -7.24 3.19
CA VAL A 185 -21.82 -6.05 2.53
C VAL A 185 -20.72 -5.08 2.18
N GLU A 186 -20.50 -4.86 0.88
CA GLU A 186 -19.45 -3.96 0.39
C GLU A 186 -19.88 -2.49 0.53
N LYS A 187 -19.11 -1.75 1.31
CA LYS A 187 -19.25 -0.29 1.52
C LYS A 187 -20.66 0.18 1.84
N PRO A 188 -21.30 -0.35 2.89
CA PRO A 188 -22.65 0.04 3.24
C PRO A 188 -22.72 1.48 3.78
N ALA A 189 -23.82 2.18 3.49
CA ALA A 189 -24.06 3.51 4.07
C ALA A 189 -24.20 3.47 5.61
N HIS A 190 -24.72 2.33 6.13
CA HIS A 190 -24.91 2.09 7.57
C HIS A 190 -24.21 0.79 7.96
N PRO A 191 -22.93 0.84 8.37
CA PRO A 191 -22.18 -0.35 8.76
C PRO A 191 -22.79 -1.00 10.01
N LYS A 192 -22.85 -2.34 10.02
CA LYS A 192 -23.27 -3.10 11.20
C LYS A 192 -22.12 -3.25 12.17
N PRO A 193 -22.30 -2.98 13.48
CA PRO A 193 -21.28 -3.24 14.50
C PRO A 193 -21.08 -4.75 14.73
N THR A 194 -19.95 -5.11 15.36
CA THR A 194 -19.76 -6.47 15.85
C THR A 194 -20.72 -6.76 17.03
N PRO A 195 -21.18 -8.00 17.19
CA PRO A 195 -22.05 -8.35 18.33
C PRO A 195 -21.42 -8.11 19.71
N SER A 196 -20.08 -8.21 19.78
CA SER A 196 -19.29 -8.05 21.01
C SER A 196 -19.00 -6.60 21.37
N ASN A 197 -19.01 -5.67 20.39
CA ASN A 197 -18.68 -4.27 20.60
C ASN A 197 -19.45 -3.36 19.63
N PRO A 198 -20.39 -2.51 20.13
CA PRO A 198 -21.20 -1.63 19.28
C PRO A 198 -20.42 -0.46 18.65
N HIS A 199 -19.17 -0.23 19.04
CA HIS A 199 -18.35 0.88 18.54
C HIS A 199 -17.42 0.48 17.38
N VAL A 200 -17.34 -0.82 17.04
CA VAL A 200 -16.47 -1.32 15.98
C VAL A 200 -17.25 -2.21 15.02
N ALA A 201 -16.76 -2.30 13.78
CA ALA A 201 -17.20 -3.28 12.82
C ALA A 201 -16.03 -4.15 12.37
N LEU A 202 -16.33 -5.41 12.05
CA LEU A 202 -15.37 -6.31 11.43
C LEU A 202 -15.36 -6.06 9.93
N VAL A 203 -14.20 -5.69 9.37
CA VAL A 203 -14.07 -5.33 7.96
C VAL A 203 -13.09 -6.24 7.23
N SER A 204 -13.38 -6.52 5.97
CA SER A 204 -12.47 -7.22 5.06
C SER A 204 -11.25 -6.35 4.75
N MET A 205 -10.07 -6.94 4.80
CA MET A 205 -8.83 -6.29 4.38
C MET A 205 -8.62 -6.29 2.86
N GLY A 206 -9.60 -6.77 2.06
CA GLY A 206 -9.44 -6.89 0.60
C GLY A 206 -8.41 -7.94 0.18
N ILE A 207 -8.15 -8.91 1.04
CA ILE A 207 -7.26 -10.04 0.85
C ILE A 207 -8.11 -11.30 0.83
N TYR A 208 -7.87 -12.20 -0.14
CA TYR A 208 -8.67 -13.40 -0.30
C TYR A 208 -7.77 -14.61 -0.58
N LEU A 209 -7.89 -15.68 0.20
CA LEU A 209 -7.26 -16.96 -0.08
C LEU A 209 -8.33 -17.95 -0.55
N PHE A 210 -8.19 -18.42 -1.78
CA PHE A 210 -9.11 -19.35 -2.43
C PHE A 210 -8.46 -20.70 -2.70
N ASN A 211 -9.26 -21.77 -2.66
CA ASN A 211 -8.93 -22.96 -3.43
C ASN A 211 -9.05 -22.64 -4.93
N THR A 212 -8.07 -23.06 -5.74
CA THR A 212 -7.98 -22.67 -7.16
C THR A 212 -9.21 -23.05 -7.96
N GLU A 213 -9.73 -24.26 -7.78
CA GLU A 213 -10.93 -24.74 -8.51
C GLU A 213 -12.17 -23.89 -8.19
N VAL A 214 -12.31 -23.49 -6.90
CA VAL A 214 -13.41 -22.62 -6.46
C VAL A 214 -13.28 -21.24 -7.10
N LEU A 215 -12.09 -20.63 -7.07
CA LEU A 215 -11.83 -19.33 -7.69
C LEU A 215 -12.18 -19.33 -9.18
N VAL A 216 -11.63 -20.30 -9.93
CA VAL A 216 -11.85 -20.41 -11.38
C VAL A 216 -13.34 -20.56 -11.71
N LYS A 217 -14.05 -21.40 -10.98
CA LYS A 217 -15.50 -21.57 -11.15
C LYS A 217 -16.27 -20.25 -10.93
N GLN A 218 -15.91 -19.49 -9.88
CA GLN A 218 -16.60 -18.25 -9.53
C GLN A 218 -16.33 -17.14 -10.55
N VAL A 219 -15.08 -16.91 -10.93
CA VAL A 219 -14.75 -15.83 -11.88
C VAL A 219 -15.27 -16.10 -13.29
N ILE A 220 -15.29 -17.37 -13.74
CA ILE A 220 -15.95 -17.77 -15.01
C ILE A 220 -17.46 -17.60 -14.94
N GLY A 221 -18.06 -17.92 -13.79
CA GLY A 221 -19.51 -17.75 -13.57
C GLY A 221 -19.93 -16.29 -13.61
N ASP A 222 -19.17 -15.41 -12.96
CA ASP A 222 -19.41 -13.97 -12.92
C ASP A 222 -19.16 -13.30 -14.28
N ALA A 223 -18.13 -13.71 -15.02
CA ALA A 223 -17.83 -13.17 -16.34
C ALA A 223 -18.96 -13.34 -17.39
N LYS A 224 -19.88 -14.27 -17.14
CA LYS A 224 -21.10 -14.48 -17.99
C LYS A 224 -22.27 -13.59 -17.58
N GLN A 225 -22.14 -12.82 -16.50
CA GLN A 225 -23.18 -11.97 -15.96
C GLN A 225 -22.86 -10.50 -16.21
N ASN A 226 -23.88 -9.65 -16.19
CA ASN A 226 -23.70 -8.20 -16.27
C ASN A 226 -23.55 -7.62 -14.86
N THR A 227 -22.35 -7.75 -14.28
CA THR A 227 -22.00 -7.27 -12.94
C THR A 227 -20.88 -6.24 -13.01
N SER A 228 -20.40 -5.75 -11.88
CA SER A 228 -19.19 -4.92 -11.80
C SER A 228 -17.91 -5.75 -11.74
N HIS A 229 -18.01 -7.07 -11.79
CA HIS A 229 -16.91 -8.04 -11.74
C HIS A 229 -15.92 -7.79 -10.58
N ASP A 230 -16.48 -7.52 -9.39
CA ASP A 230 -15.74 -7.18 -8.19
C ASP A 230 -15.86 -8.27 -7.13
N PHE A 231 -14.73 -8.59 -6.45
CA PHE A 231 -14.76 -9.63 -5.42
C PHE A 231 -15.72 -9.30 -4.29
N GLY A 232 -15.67 -8.08 -3.74
CA GLY A 232 -16.49 -7.67 -2.62
C GLY A 232 -17.98 -7.49 -2.98
N LYS A 233 -18.28 -6.98 -4.17
CA LYS A 233 -19.66 -6.71 -4.59
C LYS A 233 -20.37 -7.93 -5.17
N ASN A 234 -19.65 -8.79 -5.89
CA ASN A 234 -20.27 -9.83 -6.70
C ASN A 234 -19.86 -11.23 -6.24
N ILE A 235 -18.57 -11.53 -6.18
CA ILE A 235 -18.09 -12.89 -5.92
C ILE A 235 -18.40 -13.34 -4.48
N ILE A 236 -17.89 -12.63 -3.48
CA ILE A 236 -18.01 -13.04 -2.07
C ILE A 236 -19.51 -13.15 -1.63
N PRO A 237 -20.37 -12.15 -1.88
CA PRO A 237 -21.79 -12.27 -1.50
C PRO A 237 -22.50 -13.46 -2.14
N SER A 238 -22.18 -13.79 -3.40
CA SER A 238 -22.81 -14.92 -4.12
C SER A 238 -22.45 -16.29 -3.54
N MET A 239 -21.31 -16.37 -2.85
CA MET A 239 -20.77 -17.63 -2.32
C MET A 239 -21.27 -17.98 -0.91
N ILE A 240 -21.74 -17.02 -0.12
CA ILE A 240 -22.04 -17.19 1.33
C ILE A 240 -22.93 -18.41 1.60
N LYS A 241 -23.95 -18.65 0.76
CA LYS A 241 -24.92 -19.74 0.99
C LYS A 241 -24.41 -21.13 0.57
N ASN A 242 -23.45 -21.20 -0.34
CA ASN A 242 -23.10 -22.44 -1.04
C ASN A 242 -21.63 -22.84 -0.88
N SER A 243 -20.86 -22.09 -0.09
CA SER A 243 -19.43 -22.32 0.09
C SER A 243 -19.01 -22.08 1.54
N ARG A 244 -17.88 -22.65 1.95
CA ARG A 244 -17.32 -22.49 3.29
C ARG A 244 -16.40 -21.28 3.31
N LEU A 245 -16.96 -20.13 3.69
CA LEU A 245 -16.24 -18.87 3.81
C LEU A 245 -15.91 -18.63 5.29
N PHE A 246 -14.65 -18.33 5.59
CA PHE A 246 -14.21 -18.05 6.95
C PHE A 246 -13.46 -16.72 7.05
N ALA A 247 -13.69 -16.01 8.15
CA ALA A 247 -12.95 -14.82 8.50
C ALA A 247 -11.70 -15.20 9.30
N TYR A 248 -10.51 -14.81 8.81
CA TYR A 248 -9.28 -14.89 9.58
C TYR A 248 -9.07 -13.57 10.30
N ILE A 249 -9.05 -13.59 11.63
CA ILE A 249 -8.81 -12.37 12.40
C ILE A 249 -7.34 -11.98 12.27
N PHE A 250 -7.09 -10.85 11.63
CA PHE A 250 -5.76 -10.36 11.31
C PHE A 250 -4.83 -10.35 12.52
N ASN A 251 -3.66 -10.95 12.36
CA ASN A 251 -2.57 -10.95 13.34
C ASN A 251 -1.43 -10.07 12.81
N ASP A 252 -1.21 -8.92 13.48
CA ASP A 252 -0.22 -7.92 13.06
C ASP A 252 1.18 -8.28 13.55
N LYS A 253 2.14 -8.38 12.64
CA LYS A 253 3.55 -8.67 12.94
C LYS A 253 4.32 -7.47 13.53
N ASN A 254 3.71 -6.30 13.66
CA ASN A 254 4.29 -5.20 14.45
C ASN A 254 4.30 -5.50 15.95
N ASN A 255 3.52 -6.50 16.41
CA ASN A 255 3.43 -6.94 17.81
C ASN A 255 3.10 -5.79 18.80
N LYS A 256 2.26 -4.87 18.38
CA LYS A 256 1.73 -3.77 19.21
C LYS A 256 0.30 -4.10 19.64
N ALA A 257 -0.15 -3.45 20.71
CA ALA A 257 -1.53 -3.61 21.22
C ALA A 257 -2.58 -3.19 20.17
N VAL A 258 -2.27 -2.16 19.38
CA VAL A 258 -3.10 -1.70 18.27
C VAL A 258 -2.56 -2.28 16.98
N LYS A 259 -3.41 -2.97 16.23
CA LYS A 259 -3.07 -3.53 14.92
C LYS A 259 -2.98 -2.43 13.88
N TYR A 260 -1.96 -2.49 13.03
CA TYR A 260 -1.75 -1.51 11.97
C TYR A 260 -2.11 -2.06 10.59
N TRP A 261 -3.13 -1.47 10.01
CA TRP A 261 -3.52 -1.67 8.63
C TRP A 261 -4.07 -0.36 8.07
N ARG A 262 -3.54 0.10 6.93
CA ARG A 262 -3.96 1.32 6.25
C ARG A 262 -4.25 1.06 4.78
N ASP A 263 -5.48 1.37 4.35
CA ASP A 263 -5.80 1.56 2.94
C ASP A 263 -5.38 2.98 2.54
N ILE A 264 -4.40 3.07 1.64
CA ILE A 264 -3.92 4.35 1.10
C ILE A 264 -4.86 4.80 -0.02
N GLY A 265 -6.10 5.11 0.31
CA GLY A 265 -7.16 5.41 -0.65
C GLY A 265 -7.29 6.89 -1.04
N THR A 266 -6.80 7.81 -0.23
CA THR A 266 -6.90 9.27 -0.41
C THR A 266 -5.61 9.97 -0.06
N ILE A 267 -5.45 11.26 -0.47
CA ILE A 267 -4.29 12.09 -0.10
C ILE A 267 -4.17 12.19 1.42
N ASP A 268 -5.29 12.38 2.13
CA ASP A 268 -5.28 12.48 3.60
C ASP A 268 -4.80 11.17 4.25
N ALA A 269 -5.30 10.02 3.80
CA ALA A 269 -4.86 8.71 4.31
C ALA A 269 -3.39 8.44 3.97
N TYR A 270 -2.92 8.87 2.81
CA TYR A 270 -1.51 8.79 2.43
C TYR A 270 -0.62 9.65 3.34
N TRP A 271 -1.03 10.90 3.59
CA TRP A 271 -0.30 11.80 4.48
C TRP A 271 -0.28 11.26 5.92
N ASP A 272 -1.43 10.86 6.46
CA ASP A 272 -1.54 10.29 7.82
C ASP A 272 -0.63 9.07 7.99
N ALA A 273 -0.64 8.13 7.03
CA ALA A 273 0.18 6.94 7.10
C ALA A 273 1.69 7.23 7.05
N ASN A 274 2.13 8.28 6.35
CA ASN A 274 3.52 8.73 6.40
C ASN A 274 3.84 9.42 7.73
N MET A 275 2.90 10.20 8.28
CA MET A 275 3.09 10.87 9.59
C MET A 275 3.04 9.88 10.75
N ASP A 276 2.36 8.73 10.62
CA ASP A 276 2.46 7.64 11.58
C ASP A 276 3.90 7.14 11.77
N LEU A 277 4.72 7.17 10.70
CA LEU A 277 6.11 6.69 10.73
C LEU A 277 7.08 7.62 11.47
N VAL A 278 6.77 8.91 11.56
CA VAL A 278 7.63 9.92 12.22
C VAL A 278 7.26 10.16 13.69
N GLN A 279 6.30 9.42 14.22
CA GLN A 279 5.98 9.43 15.65
C GLN A 279 7.18 8.90 16.46
N VAL A 280 7.32 9.35 17.71
CA VAL A 280 8.39 8.88 18.62
C VAL A 280 8.32 7.36 18.82
N GLU A 281 7.11 6.84 18.96
CA GLU A 281 6.83 5.40 19.04
C GLU A 281 5.84 4.99 17.95
N PRO A 282 6.30 4.76 16.70
CA PRO A 282 5.42 4.42 15.61
C PRO A 282 4.78 3.05 15.84
N ILE A 283 3.48 2.93 15.56
CA ILE A 283 2.79 1.64 15.59
C ILE A 283 3.36 0.74 14.51
N PHE A 284 3.58 1.28 13.30
CA PHE A 284 4.25 0.58 12.21
C PHE A 284 5.77 0.76 12.30
N ASN A 285 6.46 -0.30 12.71
CA ASN A 285 7.92 -0.27 12.89
C ASN A 285 8.65 -0.67 11.60
N LEU A 286 9.30 0.29 10.93
CA LEU A 286 10.16 0.03 9.77
C LEU A 286 11.51 -0.61 10.14
N TYR A 287 11.94 -0.47 11.41
CA TYR A 287 13.25 -0.93 11.89
C TYR A 287 13.22 -2.38 12.45
N ASP A 288 12.10 -3.05 12.34
CA ASP A 288 11.96 -4.45 12.76
C ASP A 288 12.67 -5.37 11.77
N THR A 289 13.80 -5.93 12.20
CA THR A 289 14.62 -6.87 11.42
C THR A 289 14.03 -8.28 11.34
N SER A 290 13.07 -8.62 12.19
CA SER A 290 12.40 -9.92 12.17
C SER A 290 11.34 -10.01 11.06
N TRP A 291 10.79 -8.86 10.63
CA TRP A 291 9.84 -8.74 9.53
C TRP A 291 10.19 -7.54 8.65
N PRO A 292 11.32 -7.60 7.89
CA PRO A 292 11.83 -6.46 7.14
C PRO A 292 10.93 -6.11 5.95
N ILE A 293 10.84 -4.82 5.67
CA ILE A 293 10.23 -4.33 4.42
C ILE A 293 11.36 -4.10 3.41
N ARG A 294 11.32 -4.87 2.32
CA ARG A 294 12.28 -4.77 1.22
C ARG A 294 11.83 -3.72 0.21
N THR A 295 12.77 -3.05 -0.39
CA THR A 295 12.58 -2.19 -1.56
C THR A 295 13.86 -2.14 -2.40
N TYR A 296 13.76 -1.61 -3.60
CA TYR A 296 14.92 -1.10 -4.33
C TYR A 296 15.13 0.37 -3.99
N TYR A 297 16.37 0.73 -3.70
CA TYR A 297 16.79 2.13 -3.63
C TYR A 297 18.13 2.29 -4.33
N GLU A 298 18.35 3.46 -4.93
CA GLU A 298 19.61 3.77 -5.57
C GLU A 298 20.72 3.97 -4.53
N GLN A 299 21.96 3.72 -4.94
CA GLN A 299 23.12 3.88 -4.05
C GLN A 299 23.43 5.37 -3.92
N TYR A 300 22.95 5.98 -2.86
CA TYR A 300 23.29 7.33 -2.47
C TYR A 300 24.27 7.34 -1.29
N PRO A 301 25.13 8.38 -1.14
CA PRO A 301 25.92 8.56 0.06
C PRO A 301 25.01 8.76 1.29
N PRO A 302 25.54 8.61 2.52
CA PRO A 302 24.79 8.94 3.73
C PRO A 302 24.21 10.36 3.70
N ALA A 303 23.08 10.54 4.38
CA ALA A 303 22.52 11.87 4.57
C ALA A 303 23.46 12.78 5.37
N LYS A 304 23.51 14.07 5.03
CA LYS A 304 24.39 15.05 5.66
C LYS A 304 23.61 16.25 6.16
N THR A 305 23.74 16.54 7.45
CA THR A 305 23.22 17.78 8.06
C THR A 305 24.42 18.67 8.39
N VAL A 306 24.42 19.92 7.94
CA VAL A 306 25.54 20.82 8.09
C VAL A 306 25.13 22.17 8.66
N PHE A 307 26.15 22.82 9.22
CA PHE A 307 26.19 24.05 9.98
C PHE A 307 25.67 23.88 11.42
N SER A 308 26.41 24.48 12.32
CA SER A 308 26.11 24.54 13.75
C SER A 308 26.46 25.93 14.31
N GLU A 309 26.08 26.96 13.57
CA GLU A 309 26.26 28.35 13.97
C GLU A 309 25.22 28.72 15.00
N LEU A 310 25.53 28.56 16.30
CA LEU A 310 24.58 28.68 17.41
C LEU A 310 24.42 30.13 17.94
N PHE A 311 24.61 31.12 17.07
CA PHE A 311 24.38 32.53 17.39
C PHE A 311 23.08 33.04 16.71
N PRO A 312 22.44 34.11 17.20
CA PRO A 312 21.22 34.64 16.58
C PRO A 312 21.41 34.94 15.09
N GLY A 313 20.58 34.34 14.23
CA GLY A 313 20.69 34.45 12.77
C GLY A 313 21.72 33.52 12.13
N GLY A 314 22.43 32.71 12.88
CA GLY A 314 23.36 31.72 12.36
C GLY A 314 22.65 30.55 11.69
N ARG A 315 23.39 29.86 10.79
CA ARG A 315 22.93 28.67 10.09
C ARG A 315 23.02 27.46 11.02
N CYS A 316 21.90 26.77 11.24
CA CYS A 316 21.87 25.57 12.03
C CYS A 316 21.02 24.50 11.32
N GLY A 317 21.68 23.42 10.88
CA GLY A 317 20.98 22.24 10.35
C GLY A 317 20.38 21.44 11.48
N MET A 318 19.05 21.31 11.52
CA MET A 318 18.33 20.63 12.59
C MET A 318 17.27 19.68 12.02
N VAL A 319 17.29 18.44 12.50
CA VAL A 319 16.31 17.40 12.12
C VAL A 319 15.71 16.79 13.37
N LEU A 320 14.38 16.90 13.51
CA LEU A 320 13.67 16.43 14.70
C LEU A 320 12.49 15.55 14.26
N ASN A 321 12.30 14.39 14.92
CA ASN A 321 11.16 13.49 14.71
C ASN A 321 10.86 13.27 13.20
N SER A 322 11.89 12.98 12.40
CA SER A 322 11.78 12.92 10.94
C SER A 322 12.53 11.72 10.39
N LEU A 323 12.08 11.19 9.26
CA LEU A 323 12.80 10.21 8.47
C LEU A 323 13.61 10.94 7.39
N VAL A 324 14.92 10.70 7.33
CA VAL A 324 15.81 11.27 6.30
C VAL A 324 16.52 10.15 5.58
N SER A 325 16.29 10.07 4.28
CA SER A 325 16.88 9.05 3.42
C SER A 325 18.30 9.42 2.96
N ASN A 326 19.04 8.45 2.42
CA ASN A 326 20.38 8.63 1.88
C ASN A 326 20.43 9.70 0.77
N GLY A 327 21.60 10.32 0.60
CA GLY A 327 21.84 11.35 -0.41
C GLY A 327 21.30 12.73 -0.06
N CYS A 328 20.60 12.87 1.07
CA CYS A 328 20.04 14.16 1.48
C CYS A 328 21.14 15.10 2.01
N ILE A 329 21.01 16.40 1.70
CA ILE A 329 21.82 17.48 2.28
C ILE A 329 20.86 18.49 2.90
N ILE A 330 20.96 18.66 4.22
CA ILE A 330 20.23 19.67 4.98
C ILE A 330 21.22 20.72 5.43
N SER A 331 21.21 21.87 4.72
CA SER A 331 22.20 22.94 4.85
C SER A 331 21.60 24.10 5.64
N GLY A 332 21.90 24.19 6.93
CA GLY A 332 21.42 25.30 7.78
C GLY A 332 19.89 25.46 7.85
N ALA A 333 19.15 24.38 7.67
CA ALA A 333 17.70 24.36 7.62
C ALA A 333 17.11 23.54 8.76
N ARG A 334 15.84 23.78 9.10
CA ARG A 334 15.08 23.04 10.10
C ARG A 334 14.07 22.11 9.45
N VAL A 335 14.12 20.82 9.83
CA VAL A 335 13.17 19.79 9.38
C VAL A 335 12.56 19.14 10.62
N GLU A 336 11.23 19.10 10.69
CA GLU A 336 10.55 18.55 11.85
C GLU A 336 9.29 17.79 11.44
N ARG A 337 9.06 16.62 12.04
CA ARG A 337 7.94 15.71 11.76
C ARG A 337 7.69 15.51 10.27
N SER A 338 8.75 15.19 9.53
CA SER A 338 8.69 15.13 8.06
C SER A 338 9.38 13.88 7.52
N VAL A 339 8.96 13.46 6.33
CA VAL A 339 9.57 12.36 5.60
C VAL A 339 10.33 12.93 4.41
N ILE A 340 11.67 12.76 4.43
CA ILE A 340 12.58 13.25 3.39
C ILE A 340 13.12 12.07 2.60
N SER A 341 12.69 11.96 1.34
CA SER A 341 13.10 10.89 0.41
C SER A 341 14.53 11.10 -0.10
N PRO A 342 15.12 10.13 -0.83
CA PRO A 342 16.52 10.20 -1.26
C PRO A 342 16.85 11.42 -2.12
N ASN A 343 18.12 11.84 -2.02
CA ASN A 343 18.70 12.90 -2.86
C ASN A 343 17.96 14.25 -2.79
N VAL A 344 17.35 14.58 -1.66
CA VAL A 344 16.75 15.89 -1.39
C VAL A 344 17.82 16.87 -0.91
N ARG A 345 17.76 18.12 -1.38
CA ARG A 345 18.61 19.20 -0.90
C ARG A 345 17.76 20.34 -0.36
N ILE A 346 18.10 20.81 0.85
CA ILE A 346 17.41 21.87 1.57
C ILE A 346 18.45 22.92 1.94
N GLU A 347 18.26 24.16 1.47
CA GLU A 347 19.19 25.28 1.65
C GLU A 347 18.90 26.10 2.92
N ASP A 348 19.79 27.01 3.23
CA ASP A 348 19.90 27.79 4.46
C ASP A 348 18.57 28.47 4.87
N HIS A 349 18.31 28.49 6.17
CA HIS A 349 17.17 29.15 6.83
C HIS A 349 15.79 28.66 6.37
N SER A 350 15.72 27.53 5.67
CA SER A 350 14.45 26.94 5.29
C SER A 350 13.86 26.10 6.42
N GLU A 351 12.54 26.10 6.52
CA GLU A 351 11.77 25.46 7.57
C GLU A 351 10.75 24.50 6.98
N ILE A 352 10.78 23.22 7.37
CA ILE A 352 9.89 22.18 6.86
C ILE A 352 9.24 21.46 8.02
N TYR A 353 7.91 21.49 8.06
CA TYR A 353 7.09 20.88 9.10
C TYR A 353 6.02 19.97 8.53
N ASP A 354 5.74 18.84 9.18
CA ASP A 354 4.61 17.95 8.90
C ASP A 354 4.47 17.61 7.40
N SER A 355 5.59 17.38 6.70
CA SER A 355 5.61 17.34 5.24
C SER A 355 6.30 16.10 4.68
N ILE A 356 5.97 15.75 3.44
CA ILE A 356 6.54 14.64 2.69
C ILE A 356 7.24 15.22 1.48
N ILE A 357 8.57 15.12 1.46
CA ILE A 357 9.42 15.63 0.38
C ILE A 357 9.98 14.45 -0.40
N MET A 358 9.53 14.30 -1.65
CA MET A 358 9.90 13.16 -2.47
C MET A 358 11.28 13.32 -3.10
N GLU A 359 11.76 12.24 -3.68
CA GLU A 359 13.11 12.09 -4.23
C GLU A 359 13.52 13.20 -5.20
N GLY A 360 14.76 13.68 -5.04
CA GLY A 360 15.38 14.63 -5.94
C GLY A 360 14.89 16.07 -5.83
N VAL A 361 14.02 16.40 -4.88
CA VAL A 361 13.51 17.75 -4.65
C VAL A 361 14.67 18.68 -4.23
N ARG A 362 14.64 19.91 -4.74
CA ARG A 362 15.57 20.99 -4.37
C ARG A 362 14.78 22.13 -3.73
N ILE A 363 15.10 22.47 -2.50
CA ILE A 363 14.44 23.52 -1.73
C ILE A 363 15.45 24.66 -1.53
N GLY A 364 15.11 25.85 -2.02
CA GLY A 364 15.92 27.06 -1.93
C GLY A 364 16.08 27.60 -0.51
N LYS A 365 16.63 28.80 -0.39
CA LYS A 365 16.86 29.49 0.89
C LYS A 365 15.61 30.18 1.39
N ASN A 366 15.47 30.30 2.73
CA ASN A 366 14.35 31.00 3.38
C ASN A 366 12.96 30.48 2.97
N VAL A 367 12.87 29.23 2.56
CA VAL A 367 11.61 28.59 2.16
C VAL A 367 10.88 28.10 3.40
N LYS A 368 9.54 28.24 3.42
CA LYS A 368 8.69 27.73 4.49
C LYS A 368 7.67 26.75 3.93
N ILE A 369 7.71 25.50 4.41
CA ILE A 369 6.83 24.43 3.98
C ILE A 369 6.15 23.80 5.19
N ARG A 370 4.84 23.65 5.13
CA ARG A 370 4.09 23.01 6.20
C ARG A 370 2.94 22.19 5.62
N LYS A 371 2.70 20.99 6.19
CA LYS A 371 1.57 20.11 5.85
C LYS A 371 1.43 19.90 4.34
N THR A 372 2.56 19.61 3.70
CA THR A 372 2.69 19.61 2.24
C THR A 372 3.30 18.30 1.76
N ILE A 373 2.83 17.82 0.62
CA ILE A 373 3.44 16.72 -0.15
C ILE A 373 4.06 17.32 -1.40
N ILE A 374 5.38 17.25 -1.54
CA ILE A 374 6.09 17.69 -2.74
C ILE A 374 6.55 16.48 -3.53
N ASP A 375 6.05 16.33 -4.76
CA ASP A 375 6.39 15.22 -5.63
C ASP A 375 7.81 15.32 -6.17
N LYS A 376 8.30 14.28 -6.84
CA LYS A 376 9.69 14.09 -7.28
C LYS A 376 10.21 15.24 -8.12
N SER A 377 11.50 15.56 -7.90
CA SER A 377 12.29 16.48 -8.73
C SER A 377 11.76 17.92 -8.85
N VAL A 378 10.87 18.33 -7.96
CA VAL A 378 10.39 19.71 -7.88
C VAL A 378 11.52 20.62 -7.38
N VAL A 379 11.63 21.80 -7.96
CA VAL A 379 12.53 22.87 -7.50
C VAL A 379 11.70 23.97 -6.86
N VAL A 380 11.88 24.20 -5.57
CA VAL A 380 11.21 25.25 -4.82
C VAL A 380 12.14 26.46 -4.74
N PRO A 381 11.76 27.63 -5.30
CA PRO A 381 12.62 28.82 -5.32
C PRO A 381 12.79 29.43 -3.93
N ASP A 382 13.81 30.27 -3.79
CA ASP A 382 14.11 31.00 -2.55
C ASP A 382 12.90 31.80 -2.05
N GLY A 383 12.67 31.81 -0.74
CA GLY A 383 11.63 32.59 -0.07
C GLY A 383 10.20 32.09 -0.25
N LYS A 384 9.97 31.01 -1.02
CA LYS A 384 8.61 30.49 -1.26
C LYS A 384 7.98 29.98 0.04
N GLN A 385 6.69 30.25 0.20
CA GLN A 385 5.89 29.70 1.30
C GLN A 385 4.80 28.77 0.74
N ILE A 386 4.66 27.58 1.31
CA ILE A 386 3.67 26.55 0.91
C ILE A 386 3.05 25.96 2.18
N GLY A 387 1.72 25.92 2.22
CA GLY A 387 0.97 25.42 3.39
C GLY A 387 0.75 26.48 4.49
N TYR A 388 0.96 27.76 4.18
CA TYR A 388 0.76 28.90 5.09
C TYR A 388 -0.39 29.82 4.67
N ASN A 389 -0.70 29.90 3.37
CA ASN A 389 -1.80 30.70 2.86
C ASN A 389 -2.75 29.82 2.02
N PRO A 390 -3.88 29.34 2.61
CA PRO A 390 -4.79 28.41 1.93
C PRO A 390 -5.35 28.95 0.59
N GLU A 391 -5.58 30.26 0.48
CA GLU A 391 -6.12 30.87 -0.75
C GLU A 391 -5.08 30.89 -1.87
N GLU A 392 -3.84 31.21 -1.55
CA GLU A 392 -2.74 31.21 -2.50
C GLU A 392 -2.37 29.79 -2.92
N ASP A 393 -2.31 28.86 -1.94
CA ASP A 393 -2.03 27.46 -2.20
C ASP A 393 -3.10 26.84 -3.11
N ALA A 394 -4.39 27.10 -2.88
CA ALA A 394 -5.48 26.58 -3.69
C ALA A 394 -5.51 27.09 -5.13
N ARG A 395 -4.90 28.27 -5.41
CA ARG A 395 -4.75 28.80 -6.78
C ARG A 395 -3.68 28.08 -7.59
N GLN A 396 -2.67 27.52 -6.92
CA GLN A 396 -1.48 26.94 -7.56
C GLN A 396 -1.44 25.40 -7.46
N PHE A 397 -2.03 24.83 -6.39
CA PHE A 397 -1.87 23.43 -6.01
C PHE A 397 -3.21 22.75 -5.72
N THR A 398 -3.17 21.44 -5.61
CA THR A 398 -4.28 20.67 -5.04
C THR A 398 -4.22 20.80 -3.52
N VAL A 399 -5.32 21.22 -2.89
CA VAL A 399 -5.43 21.31 -1.43
C VAL A 399 -6.63 20.47 -0.98
N THR A 400 -6.42 19.60 0.01
CA THR A 400 -7.51 18.80 0.58
C THR A 400 -8.36 19.61 1.56
N GLU A 401 -9.54 19.10 1.92
CA GLU A 401 -10.40 19.71 2.96
C GLU A 401 -9.69 19.86 4.32
N ARG A 402 -8.74 18.95 4.61
CA ARG A 402 -7.90 19.01 5.81
C ARG A 402 -6.72 19.97 5.67
N GLY A 403 -6.58 20.67 4.55
CA GLY A 403 -5.53 21.65 4.28
C GLY A 403 -4.17 21.02 3.95
N ILE A 404 -4.11 19.80 3.44
CA ILE A 404 -2.88 19.19 2.92
C ILE A 404 -2.66 19.70 1.51
N VAL A 405 -1.50 20.32 1.27
CA VAL A 405 -1.11 20.86 -0.04
C VAL A 405 -0.34 19.78 -0.81
N VAL A 406 -0.66 19.59 -2.10
CA VAL A 406 0.07 18.66 -2.97
C VAL A 406 0.67 19.40 -4.15
N VAL A 407 1.99 19.44 -4.20
CA VAL A 407 2.77 20.03 -5.30
C VAL A 407 3.14 18.91 -6.26
N PRO A 408 2.54 18.86 -7.48
CA PRO A 408 2.85 17.81 -8.44
C PRO A 408 4.24 17.99 -9.05
N LYS A 409 4.82 16.89 -9.55
CA LYS A 409 6.06 16.96 -10.31
C LYS A 409 5.88 17.78 -11.61
N GLU A 410 6.98 18.33 -12.13
CA GLU A 410 6.99 19.11 -13.38
C GLU A 410 6.19 20.43 -13.33
N LEU A 411 5.75 20.85 -12.15
CA LEU A 411 5.17 22.19 -11.99
C LEU A 411 6.29 23.20 -11.80
N PRO A 412 6.50 24.15 -12.74
CA PRO A 412 7.43 25.26 -12.52
C PRO A 412 6.87 26.15 -11.41
N LEU A 413 7.59 26.26 -10.31
CA LEU A 413 7.28 27.19 -9.23
C LEU A 413 7.99 28.51 -9.54
N LEU A 414 7.22 29.55 -9.85
CA LEU A 414 7.70 30.90 -10.08
C LEU A 414 7.72 31.72 -8.78
#